data_878ba6f6bfb4ef0f9c899287f58def8b
#
_entry.id   878ba6f6bfb4ef0f9c899287f58def8b
#
_cell.length_a   1.000
_cell.length_b   1.000
_cell.length_c   1.000
_cell.angle_alpha   90.00
_cell.angle_beta   90.00
_cell.angle_gamma   90.00
#
_symmetry.space_group_name_H-M   'P 1'
#
loop_
_entity.id
_entity.type
_entity.pdbx_description
1 polymer ?
#
loop_
_entity_poly.entity_id
_entity_poly.type
_entity_poly.pdbx_seq_one_letter_code
_entity_poly.pdbx_strand_id
1 'polypeptide(L)'
;MIIKIDPAKIPAPEYRKLTSLEFLDLFTEAEQLAVATAAMQSAQVKLWYDRTLAAMFITLADPRTEGGLQALVDGGLLTAERKAEIVGAMQ
;
A
#
# COMPACT_ATOMS: atom_id res chain seq x y z
N MET A 1 7.76 5.39 -41.89
CA MET A 1 8.50 4.33 -41.19
C MET A 1 7.65 3.86 -40.03
N ILE A 2 7.33 2.58 -40.02
CA ILE A 2 6.54 1.99 -38.93
C ILE A 2 7.50 1.58 -37.84
N ILE A 3 7.38 2.18 -36.66
CA ILE A 3 8.14 1.75 -35.50
C ILE A 3 7.40 0.58 -34.87
N LYS A 4 7.94 -0.61 -35.02
CA LYS A 4 7.43 -1.79 -34.31
C LYS A 4 7.88 -1.71 -32.88
N ILE A 5 6.95 -1.50 -31.98
CA ILE A 5 7.21 -1.64 -30.55
C ILE A 5 6.98 -3.10 -30.20
N ASP A 6 8.05 -3.77 -29.79
CA ASP A 6 7.94 -5.13 -29.28
C ASP A 6 7.41 -5.06 -27.84
N PRO A 7 6.21 -5.61 -27.55
CA PRO A 7 5.65 -5.57 -26.19
C PRO A 7 6.57 -6.19 -25.14
N ALA A 8 7.43 -7.13 -25.52
CA ALA A 8 8.39 -7.73 -24.58
C ALA A 8 9.53 -6.78 -24.19
N LYS A 9 9.73 -5.71 -24.95
CA LYS A 9 10.76 -4.70 -24.69
C LYS A 9 10.24 -3.42 -24.05
N ILE A 10 8.93 -3.33 -23.83
CA ILE A 10 8.36 -2.22 -23.09
C ILE A 10 8.69 -2.47 -21.61
N PRO A 11 9.45 -1.57 -20.95
CA PRO A 11 9.75 -1.75 -19.54
C PRO A 11 8.46 -1.82 -18.75
N ALA A 12 8.36 -2.75 -17.81
CA ALA A 12 7.27 -2.75 -16.85
C ALA A 12 7.30 -1.42 -16.09
N PRO A 13 6.13 -0.87 -15.70
CA PRO A 13 6.10 0.34 -14.88
C PRO A 13 6.98 0.15 -13.66
N GLU A 14 7.90 1.08 -13.43
CA GLU A 14 8.70 1.06 -12.22
C GLU A 14 7.90 1.71 -11.11
N TYR A 15 7.57 0.93 -10.09
CA TYR A 15 6.93 1.43 -8.89
C TYR A 15 7.99 1.81 -7.87
N ARG A 16 7.73 2.89 -7.12
CA ARG A 16 8.58 3.27 -6.00
C ARG A 16 8.63 2.13 -4.99
N LYS A 17 9.81 1.95 -4.43
CA LYS A 17 10.02 1.08 -3.27
C LYS A 17 10.09 1.97 -2.05
N LEU A 18 9.15 1.80 -1.13
CA LEU A 18 9.10 2.55 0.11
C LEU A 18 9.55 1.66 1.25
N THR A 19 10.25 2.25 2.21
CA THR A 19 10.46 1.57 3.49
C THR A 19 9.13 1.50 4.23
N SER A 20 9.07 0.65 5.25
CA SER A 20 7.86 0.56 6.09
C SER A 20 7.51 1.92 6.70
N LEU A 21 8.50 2.67 7.16
CA LEU A 21 8.27 3.98 7.76
C LEU A 21 7.77 4.98 6.73
N GLU A 22 8.37 5.02 5.54
CA GLU A 22 7.91 5.89 4.45
C GLU A 22 6.48 5.59 4.06
N PHE A 23 6.11 4.32 4.00
CA PHE A 23 4.73 3.91 3.70
C PHE A 23 3.77 4.37 4.80
N LEU A 24 4.10 4.12 6.06
CA LEU A 24 3.25 4.53 7.18
C LEU A 24 3.13 6.04 7.29
N ASP A 25 4.16 6.79 6.89
CA ASP A 25 4.13 8.26 6.88
C ASP A 25 3.15 8.84 5.85
N LEU A 26 2.67 8.03 4.90
CA LEU A 26 1.60 8.44 3.99
C LEU A 26 0.23 8.50 4.67
N PHE A 27 0.09 7.85 5.82
CA PHE A 27 -1.13 7.88 6.62
C PHE A 27 -1.06 9.05 7.59
N THR A 28 -2.20 9.67 7.87
CA THR A 28 -2.28 10.67 8.94
C THR A 28 -2.06 10.00 10.30
N GLU A 29 -1.68 10.78 11.30
CA GLU A 29 -1.53 10.25 12.66
C GLU A 29 -2.81 9.61 13.17
N ALA A 30 -3.96 10.23 12.90
CA ALA A 30 -5.26 9.67 13.27
C ALA A 30 -5.51 8.32 12.60
N GLU A 31 -5.15 8.19 11.32
CA GLU A 31 -5.27 6.92 10.59
C GLU A 31 -4.35 5.86 11.17
N GLN A 32 -3.10 6.23 11.50
CA GLN A 32 -2.14 5.32 12.12
C GLN A 32 -2.63 4.83 13.49
N LEU A 33 -3.18 5.72 14.30
CA LEU A 33 -3.74 5.35 15.61
C LEU A 33 -4.97 4.44 15.47
N ALA A 34 -5.83 4.70 14.48
CA ALA A 34 -6.98 3.86 14.20
C ALA A 34 -6.55 2.43 13.81
N VAL A 35 -5.53 2.32 12.96
CA VAL A 35 -4.97 1.01 12.55
C VAL A 35 -4.35 0.29 13.74
N ALA A 36 -3.56 0.99 14.57
CA ALA A 36 -2.95 0.40 15.76
C ALA A 36 -4.01 -0.09 16.75
N THR A 37 -5.06 0.68 16.97
CA THR A 37 -6.19 0.29 17.83
C THR A 37 -6.90 -0.95 17.27
N ALA A 38 -7.17 -0.96 15.96
CA ALA A 38 -7.79 -2.11 15.30
C ALA A 38 -6.90 -3.36 15.38
N ALA A 39 -5.58 -3.21 15.29
CA ALA A 39 -4.63 -4.31 15.41
C ALA A 39 -4.67 -4.97 16.80
N MET A 40 -5.01 -4.20 17.83
CA MET A 40 -5.18 -4.73 19.18
C MET A 40 -6.45 -5.58 19.34
N GLN A 41 -7.41 -5.44 18.43
CA GLN A 41 -8.72 -6.09 18.51
C GLN A 41 -8.95 -7.11 17.39
N SER A 42 -8.18 -7.03 16.31
CA SER A 42 -8.34 -7.88 15.13
C SER A 42 -7.01 -8.55 14.76
N ALA A 43 -7.01 -9.87 14.77
CA ALA A 43 -5.83 -10.64 14.36
C ALA A 43 -5.46 -10.40 12.90
N GLN A 44 -6.45 -10.15 12.03
CA GLN A 44 -6.21 -9.87 10.61
C GLN A 44 -5.49 -8.54 10.42
N VAL A 45 -5.93 -7.50 11.11
CA VAL A 45 -5.28 -6.18 11.05
C VAL A 45 -3.88 -6.25 11.64
N LYS A 46 -3.74 -6.94 12.77
CA LYS A 46 -2.43 -7.13 13.40
C LYS A 46 -1.46 -7.85 12.47
N LEU A 47 -1.90 -8.91 11.81
CA LEU A 47 -1.07 -9.67 10.88
C LEU A 47 -0.62 -8.78 9.71
N TRP A 48 -1.53 -7.99 9.13
CA TRP A 48 -1.18 -7.06 8.08
C TRP A 48 -0.15 -6.03 8.57
N TYR A 49 -0.39 -5.46 9.74
CA TYR A 49 0.49 -4.45 10.34
C TYR A 49 1.88 -5.01 10.60
N ASP A 50 1.95 -6.19 11.22
CA ASP A 50 3.23 -6.85 11.53
C ASP A 50 4.00 -7.19 10.25
N ARG A 51 3.32 -7.65 9.22
CA ARG A 51 3.94 -7.95 7.91
C ARG A 51 4.43 -6.68 7.22
N THR A 52 3.67 -5.60 7.34
CA THR A 52 4.08 -4.30 6.81
C THR A 52 5.37 -3.82 7.47
N LEU A 53 5.46 -3.95 8.79
CA LEU A 53 6.67 -3.57 9.52
C LEU A 53 7.87 -4.47 9.18
N ALA A 54 7.63 -5.74 8.90
CA ALA A 54 8.68 -6.70 8.59
C ALA A 54 9.14 -6.64 7.13
N ALA A 55 8.39 -6.02 6.25
CA ALA A 55 8.72 -5.95 4.83
C ALA A 55 9.97 -5.09 4.61
N MET A 56 10.86 -5.55 3.72
CA MET A 56 12.02 -4.74 3.32
C MET A 56 11.59 -3.52 2.51
N PHE A 57 10.63 -3.72 1.61
CA PHE A 57 10.06 -2.68 0.78
C PHE A 57 8.56 -2.88 0.64
N ILE A 58 7.85 -1.76 0.50
CA ILE A 58 6.44 -1.76 0.18
C ILE A 58 6.30 -1.08 -1.18
N THR A 59 5.63 -1.75 -2.10
CA THR A 59 5.50 -1.31 -3.48
C THR A 59 4.13 -1.70 -4.03
N LEU A 60 3.61 -0.90 -4.97
CA LEU A 60 2.36 -1.22 -5.68
C LEU A 60 2.48 -2.42 -6.62
N ALA A 61 3.71 -2.84 -6.97
CA ALA A 61 3.92 -4.06 -7.73
C ALA A 61 3.49 -5.32 -6.96
N ASP A 62 3.45 -5.25 -5.63
CA ASP A 62 3.01 -6.35 -4.79
C ASP A 62 1.49 -6.26 -4.59
N PRO A 63 0.71 -7.26 -5.06
CA PRO A 63 -0.74 -7.23 -4.90
C PRO A 63 -1.21 -7.19 -3.44
N ARG A 64 -0.38 -7.61 -2.49
CA ARG A 64 -0.70 -7.53 -1.06
C ARG A 64 -0.81 -6.09 -0.57
N THR A 65 -0.10 -5.15 -1.21
CA THR A 65 -0.17 -3.73 -0.85
C THR A 65 -1.56 -3.18 -1.11
N GLU A 66 -2.09 -3.34 -2.31
CA GLU A 66 -3.42 -2.86 -2.63
C GLU A 66 -4.50 -3.64 -1.88
N GLY A 67 -4.35 -4.96 -1.78
CA GLY A 67 -5.27 -5.79 -1.01
C GLY A 67 -5.35 -5.38 0.45
N GLY A 68 -4.22 -5.03 1.05
CA GLY A 68 -4.16 -4.53 2.43
C GLY A 68 -4.84 -3.18 2.59
N LEU A 69 -4.57 -2.24 1.68
CA LEU A 69 -5.24 -0.93 1.69
C LEU A 69 -6.75 -1.08 1.52
N GLN A 70 -7.20 -1.95 0.62
CA GLN A 70 -8.62 -2.21 0.44
C GLN A 70 -9.26 -2.83 1.68
N ALA A 71 -8.57 -3.72 2.36
CA ALA A 71 -9.05 -4.30 3.61
C ALA A 71 -9.24 -3.22 4.70
N LEU A 72 -8.37 -2.21 4.74
CA LEU A 72 -8.53 -1.09 5.66
C LEU A 72 -9.77 -0.25 5.32
N VAL A 73 -10.05 -0.06 4.03
CA VAL A 73 -11.28 0.63 3.58
C VAL A 73 -12.50 -0.18 3.99
N ASP A 74 -12.50 -1.47 3.73
CA ASP A 74 -13.62 -2.36 4.06
C ASP A 74 -13.86 -2.44 5.58
N GLY A 75 -12.80 -2.31 6.36
CA GLY A 75 -12.87 -2.27 7.82
C GLY A 75 -13.24 -0.92 8.41
N GLY A 76 -13.44 0.10 7.59
CA GLY A 76 -13.79 1.45 8.05
C GLY A 76 -12.63 2.24 8.64
N LEU A 77 -11.41 1.79 8.46
CA LEU A 77 -10.19 2.46 8.98
C LEU A 77 -9.63 3.50 8.02
N LEU A 78 -10.04 3.43 6.77
CA LEU A 78 -9.58 4.28 5.69
C LEU A 78 -10.75 4.56 4.76
N THR A 79 -10.85 5.78 4.22
CA THR A 79 -11.85 6.06 3.18
C THR A 79 -11.31 5.65 1.81
N ALA A 80 -12.22 5.44 0.85
CA ALA A 80 -11.83 5.13 -0.52
C ALA A 80 -11.00 6.28 -1.14
N GLU A 81 -11.33 7.52 -0.80
CA GLU A 81 -10.60 8.71 -1.25
C GLU A 81 -9.19 8.73 -0.67
N ARG A 82 -9.03 8.41 0.61
CA ARG A 82 -7.71 8.33 1.23
C ARG A 82 -6.87 7.20 0.63
N LYS A 83 -7.48 6.05 0.35
CA LYS A 83 -6.79 4.97 -0.36
C LYS A 83 -6.24 5.48 -1.69
N ALA A 84 -7.06 6.19 -2.48
CA ALA A 84 -6.63 6.74 -3.76
C ALA A 84 -5.47 7.73 -3.61
N GLU A 85 -5.50 8.58 -2.59
CA GLU A 85 -4.42 9.53 -2.31
C GLU A 85 -3.11 8.81 -1.94
N ILE A 86 -3.20 7.79 -1.10
CA ILE A 86 -2.04 6.99 -0.69
C ILE A 86 -1.44 6.26 -1.89
N VAL A 87 -2.28 5.61 -2.70
CA VAL A 87 -1.84 4.94 -3.93
C VAL A 87 -1.17 5.93 -4.88
N GLY A 88 -1.75 7.12 -5.04
CA GLY A 88 -1.15 8.18 -5.85
C GLY A 88 0.22 8.61 -5.35
N ALA A 89 0.41 8.69 -4.04
CA ALA A 89 1.69 9.06 -3.43
C ALA A 89 2.75 7.95 -3.54
N MET A 90 2.33 6.72 -3.80
CA MET A 90 3.23 5.56 -3.97
C MET A 90 3.71 5.38 -5.42
N GLN A 91 3.20 6.16 -6.32
CA GLN A 91 3.56 6.07 -7.75
C GLN A 91 4.81 6.87 -8.08
#